data_321433fe16722010b9ece7854788b927
#
_entry.id   321433fe16722010b9ece7854788b927
#
_cell.length_a   1.000
_cell.length_b   1.000
_cell.length_c   1.000
_cell.angle_alpha   90.00
_cell.angle_beta   90.00
_cell.angle_gamma   90.00
#
_symmetry.space_group_name_H-M   'P 1'
#
loop_
_entity.id
_entity.type
_entity.pdbx_description
1 polymer ?
#
loop_
_entity_poly.entity_id
_entity_poly.type
_entity_poly.pdbx_seq_one_letter_code
_entity_poly.pdbx_strand_id
1 'polypeptide(L)'
;VLFVCLGNICRSPMAEAIMRDLIEERGLTSKIKVDSAGTSSAHAGEAPHKGTREKLKEMGISTSGMKSRQLRTTDLDFDYIVCMDASNVKNTREMLRAHDDTKIFRFLDLTPHKKDVPDPWYTGDFQETYELCVEGCETLLERILEEHRNI
;
A
#
# COMPACT_ATOMS: atom_id res chain seq x y z
N VAL A 1 5.29 4.84 -5.90
CA VAL A 1 4.96 4.18 -4.65
C VAL A 1 4.36 2.81 -4.93
N LEU A 2 4.87 1.81 -4.25
CA LEU A 2 4.32 0.46 -4.29
C LEU A 2 3.92 0.04 -2.88
N PHE A 3 2.66 -0.34 -2.69
CA PHE A 3 2.20 -0.93 -1.43
C PHE A 3 2.21 -2.45 -1.52
N VAL A 4 2.70 -3.11 -0.48
CA VAL A 4 2.85 -4.58 -0.45
C VAL A 4 2.18 -5.18 0.77
N CYS A 5 1.37 -6.21 0.57
CA CYS A 5 0.87 -7.07 1.64
C CYS A 5 1.01 -8.54 1.21
N LEU A 6 0.41 -9.47 1.92
CA LEU A 6 0.53 -10.89 1.60
C LEU A 6 -0.19 -11.24 0.29
N GLY A 7 -1.50 -11.04 0.24
CA GLY A 7 -2.34 -11.49 -0.89
C GLY A 7 -2.71 -10.42 -1.90
N ASN A 8 -2.42 -9.16 -1.62
CA ASN A 8 -2.79 -8.01 -2.46
C ASN A 8 -4.31 -7.92 -2.72
N ILE A 9 -5.11 -8.28 -1.72
CA ILE A 9 -6.57 -8.17 -1.83
C ILE A 9 -7.22 -7.35 -0.70
N CYS A 10 -6.57 -7.17 0.45
CA CYS A 10 -7.13 -6.40 1.57
C CYS A 10 -6.38 -5.10 1.83
N ARG A 11 -5.21 -5.19 2.48
CA ARG A 11 -4.48 -4.02 2.99
C ARG A 11 -3.83 -3.18 1.89
N SER A 12 -3.04 -3.77 1.03
CA SER A 12 -2.31 -3.01 0.01
C SER A 12 -3.22 -2.36 -1.03
N PRO A 13 -4.30 -3.01 -1.51
CA PRO A 13 -5.22 -2.32 -2.41
C PRO A 13 -5.98 -1.19 -1.72
N MET A 14 -6.28 -1.31 -0.43
CA MET A 14 -6.89 -0.21 0.32
C MET A 14 -5.96 1.00 0.39
N ALA A 15 -4.70 0.79 0.73
CA ALA A 15 -3.71 1.87 0.77
C ALA A 15 -3.49 2.49 -0.62
N GLU A 16 -3.43 1.66 -1.66
CA GLU A 16 -3.29 2.14 -3.03
C GLU A 16 -4.45 3.06 -3.42
N ALA A 17 -5.68 2.64 -3.17
CA ALA A 17 -6.87 3.42 -3.51
C ALA A 17 -6.92 4.75 -2.75
N ILE A 18 -6.62 4.74 -1.45
CA ILE A 18 -6.57 5.94 -0.62
C ILE A 18 -5.49 6.90 -1.11
N MET A 19 -4.29 6.38 -1.38
CA MET A 19 -3.16 7.19 -1.85
C MET A 19 -3.46 7.82 -3.20
N ARG A 20 -4.07 7.06 -4.11
CA ARG A 20 -4.48 7.56 -5.43
C ARG A 20 -5.47 8.70 -5.30
N ASP A 21 -6.44 8.58 -4.39
CA ASP A 21 -7.43 9.62 -4.12
C ASP A 21 -6.78 10.90 -3.60
N LEU A 22 -5.84 10.78 -2.64
CA LEU A 22 -5.09 11.92 -2.12
C LEU A 22 -4.24 12.61 -3.20
N ILE A 23 -3.61 11.83 -4.04
CA ILE A 23 -2.79 12.34 -5.16
C ILE A 23 -3.66 13.14 -6.13
N GLU A 24 -4.85 12.63 -6.47
CA GLU A 24 -5.79 13.32 -7.35
C GLU A 24 -6.26 14.64 -6.74
N GLU A 25 -6.63 14.64 -5.46
CA GLU A 25 -7.06 15.85 -4.75
C GLU A 25 -5.99 16.95 -4.77
N ARG A 26 -4.72 16.55 -4.74
CA ARG A 26 -3.58 17.48 -4.73
C ARG A 26 -3.11 17.86 -6.14
N GLY A 27 -3.73 17.33 -7.19
CA GLY A 27 -3.32 17.58 -8.57
C GLY A 27 -1.96 16.98 -8.92
N LEU A 28 -1.57 15.89 -8.28
CA LEU A 28 -0.24 15.28 -8.43
C LEU A 28 -0.23 14.00 -9.26
N THR A 29 -1.33 13.69 -9.96
CA THR A 29 -1.49 12.44 -10.71
C THR A 29 -0.37 12.24 -11.77
N SER A 30 0.12 13.32 -12.37
CA SER A 30 1.21 13.24 -13.37
C SER A 30 2.59 13.10 -12.72
N LYS A 31 2.71 13.33 -11.43
CA LYS A 31 4.00 13.38 -10.71
C LYS A 31 4.26 12.15 -9.85
N ILE A 32 3.21 11.56 -9.29
CA ILE A 32 3.33 10.43 -8.37
C ILE A 32 2.49 9.26 -8.90
N LYS A 33 3.15 8.13 -9.11
CA LYS A 33 2.49 6.88 -9.52
C LYS A 33 2.34 5.97 -8.32
N VAL A 34 1.22 5.26 -8.24
CA VAL A 34 0.95 4.33 -7.14
C VAL A 34 0.45 3.00 -7.69
N ASP A 35 0.90 1.91 -7.08
CA ASP A 35 0.47 0.56 -7.41
C ASP A 35 0.53 -0.29 -6.15
N SER A 36 0.11 -1.54 -6.24
CA SER A 36 0.21 -2.50 -5.15
C SER A 36 0.50 -3.90 -5.66
N ALA A 37 1.06 -4.74 -4.79
CA ALA A 37 1.41 -6.11 -5.10
C ALA A 37 1.36 -6.99 -3.85
N GLY A 38 1.34 -8.30 -4.03
CA GLY A 38 1.40 -9.27 -2.95
C GLY A 38 2.69 -10.06 -2.97
N THR A 39 3.15 -10.49 -1.80
CA THR A 39 4.27 -11.43 -1.73
C THR A 39 3.84 -12.83 -2.18
N SER A 40 2.53 -13.13 -2.11
CA SER A 40 1.94 -14.38 -2.56
C SER A 40 1.21 -14.20 -3.89
N SER A 41 1.13 -15.27 -4.69
CA SER A 41 0.36 -15.32 -5.93
C SER A 41 -1.03 -15.95 -5.73
N ALA A 42 -1.41 -16.30 -4.50
CA ALA A 42 -2.63 -17.05 -4.21
C ALA A 42 -3.91 -16.40 -4.76
N HIS A 43 -3.95 -15.08 -4.81
CA HIS A 43 -5.11 -14.30 -5.26
C HIS A 43 -4.87 -13.54 -6.57
N ALA A 44 -3.80 -13.85 -7.29
CA ALA A 44 -3.45 -13.14 -8.53
C ALA A 44 -4.63 -13.09 -9.51
N GLY A 45 -4.92 -11.91 -10.02
CA GLY A 45 -6.03 -11.68 -10.95
C GLY A 45 -7.37 -11.40 -10.30
N GLU A 46 -7.50 -11.55 -8.98
CA GLU A 46 -8.74 -11.28 -8.26
C GLU A 46 -8.92 -9.79 -7.98
N ALA A 47 -10.17 -9.34 -7.90
CA ALA A 47 -10.51 -8.01 -7.42
C ALA A 47 -10.17 -7.89 -5.92
N PRO A 48 -10.06 -6.66 -5.38
CA PRO A 48 -9.91 -6.50 -3.94
C PRO A 48 -11.01 -7.21 -3.17
N HIS A 49 -10.68 -7.63 -1.95
CA HIS A 49 -11.63 -8.30 -1.06
C HIS A 49 -12.91 -7.47 -0.89
N LYS A 50 -14.05 -8.17 -0.78
CA LYS A 50 -15.36 -7.50 -0.61
C LYS A 50 -15.34 -6.45 0.50
N GLY A 51 -14.75 -6.76 1.67
CA GLY A 51 -14.68 -5.82 2.79
C GLY A 51 -13.89 -4.55 2.45
N THR A 52 -12.80 -4.69 1.70
CA THR A 52 -12.02 -3.55 1.21
C THR A 52 -12.84 -2.71 0.24
N ARG A 53 -13.49 -3.35 -0.72
CA ARG A 53 -14.31 -2.66 -1.71
C ARG A 53 -15.48 -1.91 -1.08
N GLU A 54 -16.17 -2.54 -0.14
CA GLU A 54 -17.33 -1.94 0.55
C GLU A 54 -16.90 -0.75 1.40
N LYS A 55 -15.81 -0.87 2.15
CA LYS A 55 -15.31 0.22 2.98
C LYS A 55 -14.90 1.43 2.12
N LEU A 56 -14.17 1.21 1.04
CA LEU A 56 -13.74 2.28 0.15
C LEU A 56 -14.94 2.93 -0.57
N LYS A 57 -15.94 2.12 -0.99
CA LYS A 57 -17.16 2.64 -1.59
C LYS A 57 -17.93 3.54 -0.62
N GLU A 58 -18.03 3.12 0.64
CA GLU A 58 -18.64 3.91 1.72
C GLU A 58 -17.99 5.28 1.84
N MET A 59 -16.67 5.34 1.62
CA MET A 59 -15.89 6.58 1.70
C MET A 59 -15.77 7.31 0.36
N GLY A 60 -16.49 6.88 -0.66
CA GLY A 60 -16.51 7.52 -1.97
C GLY A 60 -15.28 7.25 -2.84
N ILE A 61 -14.55 6.18 -2.54
CA ILE A 61 -13.32 5.83 -3.27
C ILE A 61 -13.57 4.59 -4.14
N SER A 62 -13.30 4.70 -5.45
CA SER A 62 -13.47 3.61 -6.40
C SER A 62 -12.31 2.62 -6.37
N THR A 63 -12.64 1.33 -6.56
CA THR A 63 -11.67 0.25 -6.76
C THR A 63 -11.77 -0.32 -8.18
N SER A 64 -12.45 0.37 -9.09
CA SER A 64 -12.66 -0.10 -10.46
C SER A 64 -11.36 -0.42 -11.16
N GLY A 65 -11.28 -1.61 -11.76
CA GLY A 65 -10.12 -2.04 -12.53
C GLY A 65 -8.94 -2.58 -11.69
N MET A 66 -9.02 -2.51 -10.38
CA MET A 66 -7.94 -3.02 -9.51
C MET A 66 -7.95 -4.55 -9.49
N LYS A 67 -6.76 -5.15 -9.66
CA LYS A 67 -6.58 -6.60 -9.61
C LYS A 67 -5.30 -6.95 -8.87
N SER A 68 -5.36 -8.02 -8.09
CA SER A 68 -4.21 -8.55 -7.38
C SER A 68 -3.14 -9.05 -8.35
N ARG A 69 -1.88 -8.80 -8.01
CA ARG A 69 -0.71 -9.35 -8.71
C ARG A 69 0.38 -9.69 -7.71
N GLN A 70 1.26 -10.60 -8.10
CA GLN A 70 2.41 -10.91 -7.28
C GLN A 70 3.55 -9.91 -7.53
N LEU A 71 4.30 -9.65 -6.47
CA LEU A 71 5.54 -8.87 -6.51
C LEU A 71 6.53 -9.52 -7.48
N ARG A 72 7.24 -8.70 -8.24
CA ARG A 72 8.25 -9.13 -9.23
C ARG A 72 9.52 -8.29 -9.09
N THR A 73 10.64 -8.82 -9.60
CA THR A 73 11.96 -8.19 -9.41
C THR A 73 12.03 -6.76 -9.96
N THR A 74 11.31 -6.44 -11.03
CA THR A 74 11.27 -5.08 -11.60
C THR A 74 10.60 -4.07 -10.66
N ASP A 75 9.88 -4.52 -9.64
CA ASP A 75 9.25 -3.63 -8.65
C ASP A 75 10.30 -2.90 -7.80
N LEU A 76 11.55 -3.35 -7.80
CA LEU A 76 12.64 -2.63 -7.11
C LEU A 76 12.84 -1.22 -7.66
N ASP A 77 12.36 -0.93 -8.86
CA ASP A 77 12.47 0.39 -9.47
C ASP A 77 11.56 1.44 -8.82
N PHE A 78 10.56 1.05 -8.03
CA PHE A 78 9.76 2.00 -7.28
C PHE A 78 10.61 2.75 -6.26
N ASP A 79 10.33 4.04 -6.09
CA ASP A 79 11.08 4.89 -5.14
C ASP A 79 10.71 4.61 -3.67
N TYR A 80 9.49 4.16 -3.43
CA TYR A 80 8.98 3.82 -2.09
C TYR A 80 8.26 2.49 -2.18
N ILE A 81 8.73 1.51 -1.43
CA ILE A 81 8.12 0.17 -1.34
C ILE A 81 7.65 -0.01 0.09
N VAL A 82 6.34 0.10 0.27
CA VAL A 82 5.70 0.27 1.56
C VAL A 82 4.94 -1.00 1.93
N CYS A 83 5.39 -1.68 2.96
CA CYS A 83 4.86 -2.98 3.37
C CYS A 83 3.96 -2.83 4.59
N MET A 84 2.91 -3.64 4.65
CA MET A 84 1.89 -3.52 5.69
C MET A 84 2.36 -4.05 7.05
N ASP A 85 3.25 -5.03 7.05
CA ASP A 85 3.76 -5.62 8.29
C ASP A 85 5.22 -6.04 8.15
N ALA A 86 5.83 -6.40 9.28
CA ALA A 86 7.24 -6.81 9.32
C ALA A 86 7.52 -8.04 8.46
N SER A 87 6.58 -8.98 8.40
CA SER A 87 6.70 -10.17 7.57
C SER A 87 6.75 -9.80 6.09
N ASN A 88 5.90 -8.86 5.66
CA ASN A 88 5.92 -8.36 4.28
C ASN A 88 7.26 -7.69 3.95
N VAL A 89 7.82 -6.91 4.89
CA VAL A 89 9.14 -6.27 4.69
C VAL A 89 10.20 -7.33 4.43
N LYS A 90 10.28 -8.33 5.29
CA LYS A 90 11.25 -9.41 5.17
C LYS A 90 11.12 -10.14 3.84
N ASN A 91 9.92 -10.57 3.50
CA ASN A 91 9.67 -11.33 2.28
C ASN A 91 9.91 -10.50 1.02
N THR A 92 9.54 -9.21 1.04
CA THR A 92 9.78 -8.30 -0.07
C THR A 92 11.28 -8.12 -0.32
N ARG A 93 12.05 -7.91 0.75
CA ARG A 93 13.51 -7.77 0.63
C ARG A 93 14.17 -9.02 0.05
N GLU A 94 13.72 -10.20 0.47
CA GLU A 94 14.20 -11.47 -0.06
C GLU A 94 13.84 -11.63 -1.54
N MET A 95 12.58 -11.40 -1.91
CA MET A 95 12.10 -11.56 -3.28
C MET A 95 12.78 -10.60 -4.25
N LEU A 96 13.06 -9.37 -3.83
CA LEU A 96 13.71 -8.35 -4.64
C LEU A 96 15.24 -8.37 -4.54
N ARG A 97 15.80 -9.25 -3.70
CA ARG A 97 17.24 -9.36 -3.44
C ARG A 97 17.82 -8.02 -2.99
N ALA A 98 17.12 -7.35 -2.09
CA ALA A 98 17.46 -6.00 -1.61
C ALA A 98 17.38 -5.94 -0.08
N HIS A 99 18.16 -6.77 0.60
CA HIS A 99 18.10 -6.99 2.05
C HIS A 99 18.29 -5.74 2.90
N ASP A 100 19.12 -4.81 2.43
CA ASP A 100 19.48 -3.59 3.19
C ASP A 100 18.91 -2.31 2.56
N ASP A 101 18.01 -2.43 1.59
CA ASP A 101 17.46 -1.26 0.90
C ASP A 101 16.47 -0.52 1.79
N THR A 102 16.78 0.74 2.12
CA THR A 102 15.98 1.57 3.02
C THR A 102 14.67 2.04 2.40
N LYS A 103 14.50 1.94 1.08
CA LYS A 103 13.22 2.28 0.44
C LYS A 103 12.15 1.22 0.63
N ILE A 104 12.52 0.04 1.18
CA ILE A 104 11.59 -1.03 1.56
C ILE A 104 11.40 -0.92 3.07
N PHE A 105 10.22 -0.54 3.52
CA PHE A 105 9.97 -0.28 4.95
C PHE A 105 8.52 -0.60 5.33
N ARG A 106 8.29 -0.67 6.64
CA ARG A 106 6.95 -0.90 7.17
C ARG A 106 6.16 0.40 7.23
N PHE A 107 4.93 0.36 6.73
CA PHE A 107 4.05 1.51 6.52
C PHE A 107 3.90 2.39 7.77
N LEU A 108 3.46 1.79 8.87
CA LEU A 108 3.19 2.56 10.09
C LEU A 108 4.44 3.01 10.83
N ASP A 109 5.64 2.64 10.37
CA ASP A 109 6.88 3.21 10.92
C ASP A 109 7.01 4.70 10.59
N LEU A 110 6.26 5.20 9.61
CA LEU A 110 6.19 6.62 9.29
C LEU A 110 5.35 7.40 10.32
N THR A 111 4.58 6.70 11.13
CA THR A 111 3.63 7.26 12.11
C THR A 111 4.12 6.98 13.53
N PRO A 112 3.52 7.63 14.55
CA PRO A 112 3.84 7.31 15.95
C PRO A 112 3.48 5.87 16.37
N HIS A 113 2.63 5.16 15.63
CA HIS A 113 2.19 3.82 15.98
C HIS A 113 3.31 2.78 15.94
N LYS A 114 4.18 2.83 14.93
CA LYS A 114 5.33 1.92 14.75
C LYS A 114 4.98 0.45 14.99
N LYS A 115 3.97 -0.01 14.26
CA LYS A 115 3.44 -1.37 14.37
C LYS A 115 2.99 -1.87 12.99
N ASP A 116 2.59 -3.14 12.91
CA ASP A 116 1.97 -3.72 11.73
C ASP A 116 0.56 -3.16 11.52
N VAL A 117 0.13 -3.08 10.27
CA VAL A 117 -1.30 -2.91 9.96
C VAL A 117 -1.95 -4.29 10.18
N PRO A 118 -2.89 -4.44 11.13
CA PRO A 118 -3.57 -5.71 11.34
C PRO A 118 -4.23 -6.19 10.06
N ASP A 119 -4.19 -7.51 9.82
CA ASP A 119 -4.74 -8.08 8.59
C ASP A 119 -6.26 -8.31 8.74
N PRO A 120 -7.10 -7.56 8.01
CA PRO A 120 -8.55 -7.67 8.14
C PRO A 120 -9.11 -9.01 7.62
N TRP A 121 -8.32 -9.78 6.87
CA TRP A 121 -8.68 -11.15 6.52
C TRP A 121 -8.95 -11.98 7.78
N TYR A 122 -8.15 -11.75 8.85
CA TYR A 122 -8.29 -12.47 10.11
C TYR A 122 -9.14 -11.72 11.14
N THR A 123 -9.01 -10.40 11.23
CA THR A 123 -9.72 -9.60 12.23
C THR A 123 -11.15 -9.26 11.83
N GLY A 124 -11.41 -9.18 10.52
CA GLY A 124 -12.68 -8.70 10.00
C GLY A 124 -12.87 -7.18 10.16
N ASP A 125 -11.88 -6.48 10.68
CA ASP A 125 -11.99 -5.04 10.98
C ASP A 125 -11.43 -4.17 9.84
N PHE A 126 -12.24 -3.96 8.82
CA PHE A 126 -11.88 -3.12 7.68
C PHE A 126 -11.91 -1.63 8.02
N GLN A 127 -12.64 -1.24 9.06
CA GLN A 127 -12.65 0.15 9.54
C GLN A 127 -11.29 0.53 10.12
N GLU A 128 -10.72 -0.31 10.97
CA GLU A 128 -9.39 -0.09 11.54
C GLU A 128 -8.33 0.00 10.43
N THR A 129 -8.38 -0.92 9.46
CA THR A 129 -7.46 -0.91 8.32
C THR A 129 -7.58 0.40 7.56
N TYR A 130 -8.81 0.85 7.31
CA TYR A 130 -9.07 2.11 6.61
C TYR A 130 -8.44 3.31 7.35
N GLU A 131 -8.71 3.43 8.65
CA GLU A 131 -8.19 4.54 9.46
C GLU A 131 -6.67 4.58 9.49
N LEU A 132 -6.03 3.43 9.67
CA LEU A 132 -4.56 3.32 9.67
C LEU A 132 -3.98 3.64 8.29
N CYS A 133 -4.63 3.20 7.22
CA CYS A 133 -4.18 3.51 5.86
C CYS A 133 -4.32 4.99 5.53
N VAL A 134 -5.38 5.65 5.98
CA VAL A 134 -5.55 7.10 5.78
C VAL A 134 -4.41 7.85 6.44
N GLU A 135 -4.16 7.59 7.72
CA GLU A 135 -3.07 8.22 8.46
C GLU A 135 -1.71 7.97 7.82
N GLY A 136 -1.43 6.72 7.49
CA GLY A 136 -0.17 6.34 6.85
C GLY A 136 0.01 6.99 5.49
N CYS A 137 -1.03 7.04 4.66
CA CYS A 137 -0.97 7.65 3.33
C CYS A 137 -0.76 9.16 3.41
N GLU A 138 -1.43 9.85 4.33
CA GLU A 138 -1.23 11.29 4.55
C GLU A 138 0.22 11.57 4.95
N THR A 139 0.76 10.79 5.89
CA THR A 139 2.14 10.94 6.35
C THR A 139 3.13 10.64 5.23
N LEU A 140 2.88 9.58 4.45
CA LEU A 140 3.72 9.21 3.32
C LEU A 140 3.73 10.31 2.25
N LEU A 141 2.58 10.86 1.91
CA LEU A 141 2.49 11.91 0.92
C LEU A 141 3.28 13.15 1.35
N GLU A 142 3.16 13.55 2.62
CA GLU A 142 3.93 14.66 3.15
C GLU A 142 5.44 14.41 3.04
N ARG A 143 5.88 13.19 3.35
CA ARG A 143 7.29 12.80 3.21
C ARG A 143 7.75 12.87 1.76
N ILE A 144 6.96 12.36 0.82
CA ILE A 144 7.28 12.41 -0.60
C ILE A 144 7.44 13.86 -1.07
N LEU A 145 6.51 14.73 -0.70
CA LEU A 145 6.56 16.14 -1.07
C LEU A 145 7.75 16.86 -0.46
N GLU A 146 8.15 16.48 0.75
CA GLU A 146 9.33 17.04 1.39
C GLU A 146 10.62 16.60 0.71
N GLU A 147 10.73 15.33 0.32
CA GLU A 147 11.90 14.76 -0.33
C GLU A 147 12.00 15.15 -1.82
N HIS A 148 10.90 15.49 -2.45
CA HIS A 148 10.80 15.84 -3.87
C HIS A 148 10.17 17.23 -4.06
N ARG A 149 10.83 18.25 -3.55
CA ARG A 149 10.29 19.63 -3.54
C ARG A 149 10.03 20.24 -4.91
N ASN A 150 10.50 19.57 -5.98
CA ASN A 150 10.34 20.06 -7.34
C ASN A 150 9.03 19.63 -8.01
N ILE A 151 8.21 18.84 -7.33
CA ILE A 151 6.94 18.35 -7.92
C ILE A 151 5.76 19.24 -7.55
#